data_de8a52fd093e024775a63acdf67a6f58
#
_entry.id   de8a52fd093e024775a63acdf67a6f58
#
_cell.length_a   1.000
_cell.length_b   1.000
_cell.length_c   1.000
_cell.angle_alpha   90.00
_cell.angle_beta   90.00
_cell.angle_gamma   90.00
#
_symmetry.space_group_name_H-M   'P 1'
#
loop_
_entity.id
_entity.type
_entity.pdbx_description
1 polymer ?
#
loop_
_entity_poly.entity_id
_entity_poly.type
_entity_poly.pdbx_seq_one_letter_code
_entity_poly.pdbx_strand_id
1 'polypeptide(L)'
;DAVIFANTTGDLPLPDNQAFLDWIKSGKGFVGMHAAADTFHGFQPYIEMIGAEFKQHGAQVEVEAINQDQECPVCKHLPGSWKVYDEIYQFKNFERSKVHGLLTLDKHPNDKTPGDYPVAWCKEFGQGRVFYTSLGHREDMWDPNTPANFKRMNSKEIAEAYQKHILAGIKWAVGLEKMNAKPQKGAVE
;
A
#
# COMPACT_ATOMS: atom_id res chain seq x y z
N ASP A 1 -8.96 -17.16 3.83
CA ASP A 1 -8.14 -17.13 2.62
C ASP A 1 -7.24 -15.89 2.53
N ALA A 2 -7.59 -14.79 3.20
CA ALA A 2 -6.72 -13.62 3.36
C ALA A 2 -6.98 -12.90 4.69
N VAL A 3 -5.99 -12.11 5.13
CA VAL A 3 -6.09 -11.16 6.25
C VAL A 3 -5.89 -9.75 5.72
N ILE A 4 -6.66 -8.81 6.25
CA ILE A 4 -6.56 -7.38 5.92
C ILE A 4 -6.18 -6.63 7.19
N PHE A 5 -5.04 -5.94 7.17
CA PHE A 5 -4.67 -4.97 8.18
C PHE A 5 -5.07 -3.57 7.69
N ALA A 6 -6.25 -3.14 8.11
CA ALA A 6 -6.80 -1.84 7.75
C ALA A 6 -6.44 -0.81 8.83
N ASN A 7 -5.39 -0.03 8.61
CA ASN A 7 -4.89 1.00 9.53
C ASN A 7 -4.51 0.46 10.93
N THR A 8 -4.02 -0.78 10.99
CA THR A 8 -3.47 -1.33 12.24
C THR A 8 -2.13 -0.68 12.56
N THR A 9 -1.81 -0.54 13.84
CA THR A 9 -0.53 0.01 14.32
C THR A 9 -0.09 -0.68 15.60
N GLY A 10 1.20 -0.65 15.91
CA GLY A 10 1.78 -1.24 17.12
C GLY A 10 1.71 -2.77 17.15
N ASP A 11 1.81 -3.32 18.33
CA ASP A 11 1.78 -4.77 18.53
C ASP A 11 0.33 -5.27 18.64
N LEU A 12 -0.08 -6.11 17.70
CA LEU A 12 -1.39 -6.73 17.74
C LEU A 12 -1.36 -7.99 18.63
N PRO A 13 -2.45 -8.29 19.34
CA PRO A 13 -2.52 -9.44 20.25
C PRO A 13 -2.72 -10.77 19.51
N LEU A 14 -1.82 -11.07 18.55
CA LEU A 14 -1.82 -12.36 17.90
C LEU A 14 -1.19 -13.41 18.84
N PRO A 15 -1.79 -14.61 18.94
CA PRO A 15 -1.27 -15.67 19.81
C PRO A 15 0.14 -16.14 19.41
N ASP A 16 0.44 -16.12 18.11
CA ASP A 16 1.71 -16.55 17.54
C ASP A 16 1.95 -15.82 16.21
N ASN A 17 2.84 -14.83 16.25
CA ASN A 17 3.19 -14.03 15.09
C ASN A 17 3.89 -14.85 14.00
N GLN A 18 4.67 -15.88 14.38
CA GLN A 18 5.35 -16.73 13.40
C GLN A 18 4.35 -17.64 12.68
N ALA A 19 3.44 -18.27 13.41
CA ALA A 19 2.38 -19.09 12.81
C ALA A 19 1.50 -18.28 11.85
N PHE A 20 1.23 -17.01 12.18
CA PHE A 20 0.54 -16.09 11.27
C PHE A 20 1.29 -15.89 9.95
N LEU A 21 2.60 -15.63 10.01
CA LEU A 21 3.43 -15.47 8.81
C LEU A 21 3.55 -16.76 8.00
N ASP A 22 3.69 -17.91 8.66
CA ASP A 22 3.74 -19.21 8.01
C ASP A 22 2.43 -19.54 7.30
N TRP A 23 1.29 -19.13 7.88
CA TRP A 23 -0.02 -19.25 7.27
C TRP A 23 -0.12 -18.39 5.98
N ILE A 24 0.34 -17.13 5.99
CA ILE A 24 0.42 -16.33 4.75
C ILE A 24 1.34 -17.04 3.73
N LYS A 25 2.54 -17.45 4.16
CA LYS A 25 3.56 -18.08 3.31
C LYS A 25 3.08 -19.39 2.66
N SER A 26 2.11 -20.08 3.27
CA SER A 26 1.50 -21.31 2.73
C SER A 26 0.54 -21.10 1.55
N GLY A 27 0.36 -19.85 1.08
CA GLY A 27 -0.48 -19.54 -0.09
C GLY A 27 -1.68 -18.65 0.21
N LYS A 28 -1.73 -18.05 1.41
CA LYS A 28 -2.81 -17.14 1.80
C LYS A 28 -2.50 -15.68 1.41
N GLY A 29 -3.53 -14.83 1.43
CA GLY A 29 -3.40 -13.43 1.10
C GLY A 29 -3.16 -12.54 2.31
N PHE A 30 -2.38 -11.47 2.08
CA PHE A 30 -2.27 -10.35 3.00
C PHE A 30 -2.54 -9.04 2.27
N VAL A 31 -3.35 -8.20 2.86
CA VAL A 31 -3.62 -6.84 2.39
C VAL A 31 -3.30 -5.87 3.50
N GLY A 32 -2.35 -4.99 3.28
CA GLY A 32 -1.99 -3.92 4.20
C GLY A 32 -2.45 -2.56 3.68
N MET A 33 -3.09 -1.78 4.54
CA MET A 33 -3.52 -0.42 4.26
C MET A 33 -2.86 0.53 5.24
N HIS A 34 -2.30 1.61 4.74
CA HIS A 34 -1.71 2.73 5.46
C HIS A 34 -0.88 2.28 6.68
N ALA A 35 -1.40 2.41 7.91
CA ALA A 35 -0.68 2.09 9.13
C ALA A 35 -0.32 0.61 9.31
N ALA A 36 -0.72 -0.28 8.38
CA ALA A 36 -0.25 -1.66 8.43
C ALA A 36 1.28 -1.78 8.41
N ALA A 37 2.01 -0.83 7.80
CA ALA A 37 3.47 -0.79 7.84
C ALA A 37 4.03 -0.25 9.17
N ASP A 38 3.18 0.27 10.05
CA ASP A 38 3.47 0.72 11.42
C ASP A 38 3.11 -0.35 12.48
N THR A 39 2.78 -1.55 12.02
CA THR A 39 2.48 -2.71 12.86
C THR A 39 3.73 -3.55 13.06
N PHE A 40 3.91 -4.12 14.27
CA PHE A 40 5.02 -5.01 14.63
C PHE A 40 6.41 -4.42 14.34
N HIS A 41 6.67 -3.22 14.84
CA HIS A 41 7.97 -2.56 14.69
C HIS A 41 9.15 -3.45 15.10
N GLY A 42 10.17 -3.48 14.26
CA GLY A 42 11.38 -4.28 14.51
C GLY A 42 11.21 -5.79 14.38
N PHE A 43 10.01 -6.29 14.12
CA PHE A 43 9.80 -7.71 13.84
C PHE A 43 10.14 -8.03 12.39
N GLN A 44 11.40 -8.34 12.15
CA GLN A 44 11.97 -8.51 10.82
C GLN A 44 11.17 -9.43 9.89
N PRO A 45 10.64 -10.59 10.34
CA PRO A 45 9.85 -11.47 9.46
C PRO A 45 8.57 -10.81 8.93
N TYR A 46 7.90 -9.95 9.70
CA TYR A 46 6.74 -9.19 9.25
C TYR A 46 7.15 -8.10 8.24
N ILE A 47 8.25 -7.39 8.53
CA ILE A 47 8.79 -6.36 7.64
C ILE A 47 9.16 -6.95 6.29
N GLU A 48 9.77 -8.15 6.27
CA GLU A 48 10.06 -8.87 5.02
C GLU A 48 8.79 -9.28 4.28
N MET A 49 7.75 -9.69 4.98
CA MET A 49 6.46 -10.04 4.37
C MET A 49 5.82 -8.83 3.73
N ILE A 50 5.61 -7.73 4.48
CA ILE A 50 4.93 -6.53 3.97
C ILE A 50 5.79 -5.74 2.98
N GLY A 51 7.12 -5.82 3.09
CA GLY A 51 8.10 -5.23 2.17
C GLY A 51 8.69 -3.88 2.61
N ALA A 52 8.26 -3.33 3.74
CA ALA A 52 8.79 -2.09 4.32
C ALA A 52 8.37 -1.94 5.79
N GLU A 53 9.00 -1.01 6.48
CA GLU A 53 8.61 -0.57 7.81
C GLU A 53 8.41 0.95 7.82
N PHE A 54 7.36 1.42 8.47
CA PHE A 54 7.13 2.85 8.67
C PHE A 54 8.33 3.51 9.35
N LYS A 55 8.75 4.65 8.82
CA LYS A 55 9.80 5.46 9.39
C LYS A 55 9.27 6.76 9.97
N GLN A 56 8.54 7.51 9.16
CA GLN A 56 7.95 8.79 9.52
C GLN A 56 6.97 9.24 8.45
N HIS A 57 6.20 10.28 8.75
CA HIS A 57 5.41 11.04 7.81
C HIS A 57 5.58 12.55 8.07
N GLY A 58 5.24 13.36 7.09
CA GLY A 58 5.08 14.81 7.27
C GLY A 58 3.62 15.22 7.42
N ALA A 59 3.32 16.50 7.18
CA ALA A 59 1.93 16.95 7.11
C ALA A 59 1.19 16.28 5.94
N GLN A 60 -0.12 16.08 6.09
CA GLN A 60 -0.99 15.69 4.99
C GLN A 60 -0.85 16.68 3.83
N VAL A 61 -0.72 16.18 2.62
CA VAL A 61 -0.38 17.00 1.45
C VAL A 61 -0.95 16.39 0.18
N GLU A 62 -1.21 17.26 -0.81
CA GLU A 62 -1.52 16.82 -2.15
C GLU A 62 -0.26 16.32 -2.85
N VAL A 63 -0.37 15.12 -3.45
CA VAL A 63 0.68 14.49 -4.23
C VAL A 63 0.13 13.97 -5.55
N GLU A 64 1.02 13.75 -6.50
CA GLU A 64 0.75 13.07 -7.77
C GLU A 64 1.41 11.70 -7.74
N ALA A 65 0.63 10.67 -7.42
CA ALA A 65 1.10 9.29 -7.41
C ALA A 65 1.24 8.76 -8.84
N ILE A 66 2.46 8.46 -9.23
CA ILE A 66 2.80 7.93 -10.57
C ILE A 66 2.40 6.46 -10.63
N ASN A 67 1.55 6.12 -11.59
CA ASN A 67 1.13 4.75 -11.87
C ASN A 67 2.22 4.04 -12.66
N GLN A 68 2.86 3.05 -12.03
CA GLN A 68 4.01 2.31 -12.59
C GLN A 68 3.61 1.09 -13.40
N ASP A 69 2.34 0.66 -13.33
CA ASP A 69 1.83 -0.49 -14.09
C ASP A 69 0.35 -0.27 -14.47
N GLN A 70 0.12 0.39 -15.60
CA GLN A 70 -1.22 0.71 -16.09
C GLN A 70 -1.99 -0.52 -16.61
N GLU A 71 -1.34 -1.65 -16.77
CA GLU A 71 -1.99 -2.91 -17.15
C GLU A 71 -2.41 -3.73 -15.92
N CYS A 72 -1.84 -3.41 -14.74
CA CYS A 72 -2.15 -4.09 -13.52
C CYS A 72 -3.61 -3.87 -13.08
N PRO A 73 -4.38 -4.91 -12.76
CA PRO A 73 -5.77 -4.80 -12.29
C PRO A 73 -5.97 -3.79 -11.16
N VAL A 74 -4.97 -3.66 -10.28
CA VAL A 74 -4.99 -2.73 -9.14
C VAL A 74 -4.87 -1.27 -9.58
N CYS A 75 -4.22 -1.00 -10.71
CA CYS A 75 -3.88 0.34 -11.17
C CYS A 75 -4.51 0.74 -12.50
N LYS A 76 -5.00 -0.20 -13.34
CA LYS A 76 -5.49 0.08 -14.71
C LYS A 76 -6.62 1.10 -14.82
N HIS A 77 -7.37 1.32 -13.74
CA HIS A 77 -8.45 2.31 -13.67
C HIS A 77 -7.98 3.68 -13.17
N LEU A 78 -6.72 3.79 -12.76
CA LEU A 78 -6.09 5.03 -12.31
C LEU A 78 -5.39 5.72 -13.50
N PRO A 79 -5.33 7.06 -13.51
CA PRO A 79 -4.54 7.77 -14.52
C PRO A 79 -3.04 7.48 -14.35
N GLY A 80 -2.24 7.85 -15.36
CA GLY A 80 -0.77 7.73 -15.30
C GLY A 80 -0.13 8.54 -14.15
N SER A 81 -0.76 9.68 -13.78
CA SER A 81 -0.47 10.46 -12.57
C SER A 81 -1.78 10.68 -11.83
N TRP A 82 -1.88 10.13 -10.63
CA TRP A 82 -3.09 10.16 -9.80
C TRP A 82 -2.94 11.15 -8.66
N LYS A 83 -3.71 12.23 -8.73
CA LYS A 83 -3.69 13.30 -7.76
C LYS A 83 -4.54 12.96 -6.56
N VAL A 84 -3.93 12.93 -5.36
CA VAL A 84 -4.58 12.60 -4.10
C VAL A 84 -4.06 13.49 -2.96
N TYR A 85 -4.86 13.69 -1.93
CA TYR A 85 -4.48 14.39 -0.70
C TYR A 85 -4.54 13.42 0.47
N ASP A 86 -3.38 13.07 1.04
CA ASP A 86 -3.32 12.12 2.14
C ASP A 86 -2.07 12.35 3.02
N GLU A 87 -1.91 11.55 4.05
CA GLU A 87 -0.68 11.39 4.80
C GLU A 87 0.20 10.38 4.08
N ILE A 88 1.38 10.82 3.65
CA ILE A 88 2.28 9.98 2.86
C ILE A 88 3.41 9.45 3.74
N TYR A 89 3.47 8.13 3.88
CA TYR A 89 4.49 7.45 4.64
C TYR A 89 5.83 7.43 3.93
N GLN A 90 6.89 7.63 4.71
CA GLN A 90 8.26 7.33 4.34
C GLN A 90 8.67 6.05 5.05
N PHE A 91 9.41 5.22 4.34
CA PHE A 91 9.74 3.89 4.81
C PHE A 91 11.24 3.75 5.10
N LYS A 92 11.57 2.83 5.98
CA LYS A 92 12.86 2.17 6.13
C LYS A 92 12.70 0.70 5.71
N ASN A 93 13.82 0.03 5.45
CA ASN A 93 13.85 -1.39 5.05
C ASN A 93 13.07 -1.70 3.75
N PHE A 94 12.80 -0.69 2.91
CA PHE A 94 12.20 -0.88 1.60
C PHE A 94 13.27 -1.18 0.56
N GLU A 95 13.08 -2.22 -0.22
CA GLU A 95 13.96 -2.59 -1.33
C GLU A 95 13.12 -2.75 -2.61
N ARG A 96 13.28 -1.80 -3.53
CA ARG A 96 12.55 -1.80 -4.82
C ARG A 96 12.71 -3.13 -5.57
N SER A 97 13.89 -3.73 -5.52
CA SER A 97 14.20 -5.00 -6.19
C SER A 97 13.48 -6.22 -5.61
N LYS A 98 12.79 -6.07 -4.49
CA LYS A 98 12.02 -7.15 -3.81
C LYS A 98 10.51 -7.05 -3.98
N VAL A 99 10.02 -5.99 -4.64
CA VAL A 99 8.60 -5.73 -4.81
C VAL A 99 8.26 -5.40 -6.27
N HIS A 100 7.00 -5.59 -6.65
CA HIS A 100 6.42 -5.01 -7.84
C HIS A 100 5.76 -3.68 -7.47
N GLY A 101 6.37 -2.57 -7.90
CA GLY A 101 5.86 -1.23 -7.62
C GLY A 101 4.59 -0.94 -8.41
N LEU A 102 3.61 -0.36 -7.74
CA LEU A 102 2.31 -0.01 -8.32
C LEU A 102 2.13 1.50 -8.40
N LEU A 103 2.41 2.20 -7.30
CA LEU A 103 2.37 3.66 -7.22
C LEU A 103 3.64 4.16 -6.52
N THR A 104 4.21 5.27 -7.02
CA THR A 104 5.36 5.95 -6.41
C THR A 104 5.27 7.46 -6.56
N LEU A 105 6.10 8.20 -5.83
CA LEU A 105 6.36 9.63 -6.11
C LEU A 105 7.81 9.78 -6.59
N ASP A 106 8.03 10.72 -7.49
CA ASP A 106 9.36 11.11 -8.00
C ASP A 106 10.05 12.18 -7.14
N LYS A 107 9.34 12.64 -6.10
CA LYS A 107 9.82 13.66 -5.14
C LYS A 107 9.21 13.45 -3.77
N HIS A 108 9.94 13.82 -2.75
CA HIS A 108 9.49 13.79 -1.37
C HIS A 108 8.16 14.55 -1.20
N PRO A 109 7.17 13.99 -0.49
CA PRO A 109 5.82 14.56 -0.44
C PRO A 109 5.80 16.00 0.08
N ASN A 110 6.61 16.34 1.08
CA ASN A 110 6.58 17.63 1.73
C ASN A 110 7.65 18.61 1.23
N ASP A 111 8.93 18.23 1.22
CA ASP A 111 10.04 19.12 0.86
C ASP A 111 10.42 19.12 -0.63
N LYS A 112 9.82 18.19 -1.41
CA LYS A 112 9.97 18.06 -2.86
C LYS A 112 11.36 17.62 -3.33
N THR A 113 12.20 17.11 -2.46
CA THR A 113 13.48 16.50 -2.84
C THR A 113 13.25 15.38 -3.84
N PRO A 114 13.91 15.39 -5.01
CA PRO A 114 13.79 14.29 -6.00
C PRO A 114 14.21 12.94 -5.42
N GLY A 115 13.52 11.87 -5.83
CA GLY A 115 13.82 10.52 -5.37
C GLY A 115 12.68 9.55 -5.70
N ASP A 116 12.85 8.30 -5.31
CA ASP A 116 11.81 7.26 -5.42
C ASP A 116 11.16 7.05 -4.05
N TYR A 117 9.90 7.46 -3.93
CA TYR A 117 9.12 7.35 -2.69
C TYR A 117 7.92 6.42 -2.93
N PRO A 118 8.03 5.13 -2.54
CA PRO A 118 7.00 4.15 -2.82
C PRO A 118 5.69 4.48 -2.10
N VAL A 119 4.56 4.27 -2.78
CA VAL A 119 3.21 4.50 -2.24
C VAL A 119 2.42 3.20 -2.18
N ALA A 120 2.50 2.35 -3.22
CA ALA A 120 1.84 1.06 -3.23
C ALA A 120 2.68 0.02 -3.98
N TRP A 121 2.61 -1.22 -3.53
CA TRP A 121 3.31 -2.34 -4.16
C TRP A 121 2.62 -3.68 -3.87
N CYS A 122 3.03 -4.69 -4.61
CA CYS A 122 2.70 -6.07 -4.31
C CYS A 122 3.94 -6.96 -4.40
N LYS A 123 3.88 -8.12 -3.80
CA LYS A 123 4.92 -9.14 -3.86
C LYS A 123 4.38 -10.52 -3.52
N GLU A 124 5.12 -11.55 -3.91
CA GLU A 124 4.93 -12.90 -3.38
C GLU A 124 5.68 -13.06 -2.06
N PHE A 125 5.13 -13.86 -1.15
CA PHE A 125 5.75 -14.27 0.09
C PHE A 125 5.59 -15.79 0.28
N GLY A 126 6.59 -16.55 -0.12
CA GLY A 126 6.46 -18.00 -0.33
C GLY A 126 5.44 -18.28 -1.43
N GLN A 127 4.34 -18.97 -1.12
CA GLN A 127 3.20 -19.16 -2.02
C GLN A 127 2.10 -18.09 -1.82
N GLY A 128 2.24 -17.26 -0.80
CA GLY A 128 1.29 -16.21 -0.45
C GLY A 128 1.42 -14.95 -1.30
N ARG A 129 0.40 -14.10 -1.23
CA ARG A 129 0.29 -12.85 -2.00
C ARG A 129 0.10 -11.68 -1.05
N VAL A 130 0.95 -10.68 -1.18
CA VAL A 130 0.99 -9.50 -0.32
C VAL A 130 0.75 -8.25 -1.16
N PHE A 131 -0.32 -7.53 -0.90
CA PHE A 131 -0.60 -6.21 -1.44
C PHE A 131 -0.55 -5.18 -0.33
N TYR A 132 0.10 -4.05 -0.59
CA TYR A 132 0.17 -2.94 0.33
C TYR A 132 -0.03 -1.60 -0.39
N THR A 133 -0.75 -0.69 0.27
CA THR A 133 -0.85 0.73 -0.11
C THR A 133 -0.70 1.61 1.12
N SER A 134 0.12 2.66 1.04
CA SER A 134 0.29 3.64 2.13
C SER A 134 -0.82 4.68 2.18
N LEU A 135 -1.70 4.70 1.18
CA LEU A 135 -2.87 5.58 1.17
C LEU A 135 -3.97 5.07 2.10
N GLY A 136 -4.85 5.96 2.55
CA GLY A 136 -6.03 5.63 3.34
C GLY A 136 -6.02 6.16 4.78
N HIS A 137 -5.14 7.14 5.11
CA HIS A 137 -5.20 7.83 6.39
C HIS A 137 -6.48 8.65 6.52
N ARG A 138 -6.82 9.40 5.48
CA ARG A 138 -7.98 10.28 5.49
C ARG A 138 -9.26 9.52 5.18
N GLU A 139 -10.33 9.87 5.90
CA GLU A 139 -11.66 9.30 5.69
C GLU A 139 -12.15 9.53 4.24
N ASP A 140 -11.95 10.74 3.68
CA ASP A 140 -12.35 11.08 2.32
C ASP A 140 -11.47 10.44 1.23
N MET A 141 -10.43 9.70 1.61
CA MET A 141 -9.67 8.86 0.69
C MET A 141 -10.40 7.56 0.37
N TRP A 142 -11.18 7.03 1.30
CA TRP A 142 -11.87 5.74 1.15
C TRP A 142 -13.41 5.82 1.25
N ASP A 143 -13.96 6.89 1.84
CA ASP A 143 -15.42 7.09 1.93
C ASP A 143 -15.90 8.20 0.98
N PRO A 144 -16.66 7.86 -0.09
CA PRO A 144 -17.25 8.86 -0.97
C PRO A 144 -18.39 9.67 -0.30
N ASN A 145 -18.87 9.25 0.87
CA ASN A 145 -20.02 9.82 1.57
C ASN A 145 -19.68 10.38 2.97
N THR A 146 -18.48 10.94 3.15
CA THR A 146 -18.10 11.58 4.42
C THR A 146 -19.16 12.57 4.91
N PRO A 147 -19.34 12.74 6.26
CA PRO A 147 -20.30 13.67 6.82
C PRO A 147 -20.14 15.11 6.30
N ALA A 148 -21.23 15.87 6.24
CA ALA A 148 -21.25 17.23 5.69
C ALA A 148 -20.32 18.22 6.42
N ASN A 149 -20.02 17.96 7.70
CA ASN A 149 -19.07 18.75 8.49
C ASN A 149 -17.61 18.33 8.30
N PHE A 150 -17.34 17.23 7.59
CA PHE A 150 -15.99 16.80 7.26
C PHE A 150 -15.43 17.66 6.11
N LYS A 151 -14.28 18.28 6.32
CA LYS A 151 -13.60 19.04 5.27
C LYS A 151 -12.95 18.09 4.26
N ARG A 152 -13.65 17.84 3.16
CA ARG A 152 -13.12 17.05 2.05
C ARG A 152 -11.94 17.74 1.37
N MET A 153 -10.90 16.96 1.10
CA MET A 153 -9.75 17.31 0.27
C MET A 153 -9.69 16.43 -0.98
N ASN A 154 -10.24 15.22 -0.92
CA ASN A 154 -10.39 14.30 -2.04
C ASN A 154 -11.83 14.32 -2.56
N SER A 155 -12.01 14.26 -3.88
CA SER A 155 -13.35 14.16 -4.48
C SER A 155 -13.96 12.77 -4.24
N LYS A 156 -15.25 12.62 -4.53
CA LYS A 156 -15.92 11.30 -4.46
C LYS A 156 -15.32 10.30 -5.43
N GLU A 157 -14.94 10.76 -6.62
CA GLU A 157 -14.33 9.95 -7.67
C GLU A 157 -12.97 9.39 -7.23
N ILE A 158 -12.19 10.17 -6.44
CA ILE A 158 -10.93 9.70 -5.85
C ILE A 158 -11.20 8.58 -4.85
N ALA A 159 -12.19 8.75 -3.97
CA ALA A 159 -12.57 7.70 -3.01
C ALA A 159 -13.07 6.42 -3.71
N GLU A 160 -13.89 6.55 -4.74
CA GLU A 160 -14.36 5.41 -5.54
C GLU A 160 -13.21 4.73 -6.29
N ALA A 161 -12.25 5.49 -6.81
CA ALA A 161 -11.05 4.94 -7.43
C ALA A 161 -10.18 4.19 -6.41
N TYR A 162 -10.03 4.73 -5.19
CA TYR A 162 -9.32 4.05 -4.12
C TYR A 162 -10.02 2.76 -3.68
N GLN A 163 -11.35 2.76 -3.57
CA GLN A 163 -12.10 1.53 -3.28
C GLN A 163 -11.86 0.44 -4.34
N LYS A 164 -11.81 0.82 -5.63
CA LYS A 164 -11.47 -0.12 -6.71
C LYS A 164 -10.04 -0.64 -6.60
N HIS A 165 -9.10 0.23 -6.22
CA HIS A 165 -7.69 -0.12 -5.98
C HIS A 165 -7.57 -1.18 -4.88
N ILE A 166 -8.21 -0.97 -3.73
CA ILE A 166 -8.22 -1.93 -2.62
C ILE A 166 -8.94 -3.23 -3.01
N LEU A 167 -10.11 -3.14 -3.64
CA LEU A 167 -10.88 -4.33 -4.04
C LEU A 167 -10.09 -5.22 -5.01
N ALA A 168 -9.38 -4.63 -5.97
CA ALA A 168 -8.52 -5.40 -6.88
C ALA A 168 -7.35 -6.05 -6.14
N GLY A 169 -6.72 -5.34 -5.18
CA GLY A 169 -5.70 -5.90 -4.31
C GLY A 169 -6.21 -7.09 -3.47
N ILE A 170 -7.41 -6.98 -2.91
CA ILE A 170 -8.07 -8.08 -2.18
C ILE A 170 -8.34 -9.27 -3.11
N LYS A 171 -8.92 -9.04 -4.30
CA LYS A 171 -9.19 -10.11 -5.27
C LYS A 171 -7.93 -10.86 -5.68
N TRP A 172 -6.83 -10.14 -5.91
CA TRP A 172 -5.55 -10.77 -6.18
C TRP A 172 -5.02 -11.54 -4.98
N ALA A 173 -5.05 -10.97 -3.79
CA ALA A 173 -4.58 -11.62 -2.56
C ALA A 173 -5.30 -12.94 -2.29
N VAL A 174 -6.62 -13.02 -2.54
CA VAL A 174 -7.38 -14.27 -2.40
C VAL A 174 -7.33 -15.18 -3.64
N GLY A 175 -6.63 -14.78 -4.71
CA GLY A 175 -6.43 -15.60 -5.91
C GLY A 175 -7.56 -15.55 -6.93
N LEU A 176 -8.50 -14.61 -6.81
CA LEU A 176 -9.61 -14.42 -7.76
C LEU A 176 -9.21 -13.60 -8.99
N GLU A 177 -8.07 -12.92 -8.95
CA GLU A 177 -7.55 -12.13 -10.07
C GLU A 177 -6.07 -12.45 -10.28
N LYS A 178 -5.61 -12.44 -11.53
CA LYS A 178 -4.20 -12.66 -11.88
C LYS A 178 -3.50 -11.31 -12.00
N MET A 179 -2.30 -11.21 -11.43
CA MET A 179 -1.48 -10.01 -11.46
C MET A 179 0.00 -10.40 -11.52
N ASN A 180 0.81 -9.60 -12.19
CA ASN A 180 2.26 -9.75 -12.13
C ASN A 180 2.76 -9.18 -10.80
N ALA A 181 3.40 -9.99 -9.98
CA ALA A 181 4.01 -9.58 -8.72
C ALA A 181 5.54 -9.72 -8.73
N LYS A 182 6.12 -10.01 -9.93
CA LYS A 182 7.58 -10.10 -10.05
C LYS A 182 8.21 -8.73 -9.82
N PRO A 183 9.29 -8.66 -9.03
CA PRO A 183 10.01 -7.41 -8.82
C PRO A 183 10.38 -6.72 -10.14
N GLN A 184 10.18 -5.42 -10.19
CA GLN A 184 10.60 -4.61 -11.32
C GLN A 184 12.07 -4.21 -11.11
N LYS A 185 12.86 -4.21 -12.19
CA LYS A 185 14.16 -3.52 -12.20
C LYS A 185 13.86 -2.03 -12.02
N GLY A 186 14.54 -1.38 -11.11
CA GLY A 186 14.28 -0.02 -10.67
C GLY A 186 13.85 0.91 -11.81
N ALA A 187 12.75 1.56 -11.63
CA ALA A 187 12.28 2.62 -12.51
C ALA A 187 12.81 3.94 -11.96
N VAL A 188 14.05 4.22 -12.16
CA VAL A 188 14.65 5.56 -12.41
C VAL A 188 16.17 5.36 -12.50
N GLU A 189 16.74 5.37 -13.69
CA GLU A 189 18.09 5.88 -13.90
C GLU A 189 18.02 7.41 -14.04
#